data_bf7312106e369214b40ff01961e1e80f
#
_entry.id   bf7312106e369214b40ff01961e1e80f
#
_cell.length_a   1.000
_cell.length_b   1.000
_cell.length_c   1.000
_cell.angle_alpha   90.00
_cell.angle_beta   90.00
_cell.angle_gamma   90.00
#
_symmetry.space_group_name_H-M   'P 1'
#
loop_
_entity.id
_entity.type
_entity.pdbx_description
1 polymer ?
#
loop_
_entity_poly.entity_id
_entity_poly.type
_entity_poly.pdbx_seq_one_letter_code
_entity_poly.pdbx_strand_id
1 'polypeptide(L)'
;EQDINQMGGVWKKLPYTWVLMIIGTLALTGFPLLSGFYSKDAIIEYAYLRGNTAGYYAVVVGIFTALLTSIYSWRLIFKTFHGDYNNNKLKIDTMHESPLVMLIPLIVLAIGAVFAGYFFKELFIGHSSSNNFWIDSIKFLSPLSLDHPPLWIIYFTPVIVVLSIPFSHYL
;
A
#
# COMPACT_ATOMS: atom_id res chain seq x y z
N GLU A 1 -23.87 -5.02 6.45
CA GLU A 1 -24.00 -3.63 6.00
C GLU A 1 -22.96 -3.34 4.93
N GLN A 2 -23.36 -2.69 3.87
CA GLN A 2 -22.49 -2.31 2.75
C GLN A 2 -22.28 -0.78 2.66
N ASP A 3 -23.13 -0.02 3.30
CA ASP A 3 -23.00 1.44 3.33
C ASP A 3 -21.98 1.87 4.40
N ILE A 4 -20.87 2.44 3.96
CA ILE A 4 -19.78 2.92 4.82
C ILE A 4 -20.24 4.02 5.80
N ASN A 5 -21.28 4.79 5.45
CA ASN A 5 -21.79 5.86 6.31
C ASN A 5 -22.64 5.33 7.48
N GLN A 6 -23.04 4.06 7.41
CA GLN A 6 -23.76 3.37 8.48
C GLN A 6 -22.82 2.52 9.37
N MET A 7 -21.55 2.43 9.01
CA MET A 7 -20.52 1.80 9.80
C MET A 7 -19.83 2.83 10.69
N GLY A 8 -19.14 2.40 11.72
CA GLY A 8 -18.33 3.27 12.58
C GLY A 8 -18.09 2.62 13.94
N GLY A 9 -17.01 3.01 14.61
CA GLY A 9 -16.71 2.63 15.99
C GLY A 9 -16.45 1.14 16.26
N VAL A 10 -16.31 0.32 15.22
CA VAL A 10 -16.23 -1.15 15.39
C VAL A 10 -14.85 -1.64 15.84
N TRP A 11 -13.83 -0.80 15.89
CA TRP A 11 -12.45 -1.17 16.25
C TRP A 11 -12.33 -1.83 17.63
N LYS A 12 -13.19 -1.43 18.60
CA LYS A 12 -13.21 -2.00 19.95
C LYS A 12 -13.73 -3.43 19.98
N LYS A 13 -14.60 -3.80 19.05
CA LYS A 13 -15.20 -5.13 18.95
C LYS A 13 -14.43 -6.06 18.03
N LEU A 14 -13.69 -5.50 17.06
CA LEU A 14 -12.91 -6.21 16.05
C LEU A 14 -11.43 -5.79 16.07
N PRO A 15 -10.71 -5.93 17.20
CA PRO A 15 -9.35 -5.41 17.33
C PRO A 15 -8.35 -6.12 16.42
N TYR A 16 -8.44 -7.44 16.24
CA TYR A 16 -7.53 -8.18 15.37
C TYR A 16 -7.76 -7.83 13.90
N THR A 17 -9.01 -7.82 13.47
CA THR A 17 -9.39 -7.41 12.11
C THR A 17 -8.94 -5.96 11.83
N TRP A 18 -9.10 -5.06 12.80
CA TRP A 18 -8.66 -3.67 12.69
C TRP A 18 -7.15 -3.54 12.48
N VAL A 19 -6.33 -4.22 13.29
CA VAL A 19 -4.87 -4.20 13.16
C VAL A 19 -4.43 -4.76 11.80
N LEU A 20 -4.98 -5.89 11.38
CA LEU A 20 -4.66 -6.52 10.10
C LEU A 20 -5.05 -5.63 8.91
N MET A 21 -6.19 -4.93 9.02
CA MET A 21 -6.65 -3.99 8.02
C MET A 21 -5.75 -2.75 7.91
N ILE A 22 -5.25 -2.23 9.06
CA ILE A 22 -4.27 -1.14 9.07
C ILE A 22 -2.95 -1.58 8.40
N ILE A 23 -2.41 -2.74 8.75
CA ILE A 23 -1.19 -3.27 8.14
C ILE A 23 -1.36 -3.40 6.63
N GLY A 24 -2.48 -3.99 6.19
CA GLY A 24 -2.79 -4.11 4.76
C GLY A 24 -2.91 -2.76 4.06
N THR A 25 -3.57 -1.79 4.70
CA THR A 25 -3.73 -0.43 4.16
C THR A 25 -2.39 0.29 4.06
N LEU A 26 -1.55 0.22 5.08
CA LEU A 26 -0.21 0.80 5.06
C LEU A 26 0.65 0.18 3.94
N ALA A 27 0.59 -1.14 3.76
CA ALA A 27 1.30 -1.82 2.68
C ALA A 27 0.74 -1.43 1.30
N LEU A 28 -0.59 -1.38 1.14
CA LEU A 28 -1.26 -1.00 -0.10
C LEU A 28 -0.95 0.44 -0.51
N THR A 29 -0.93 1.36 0.43
CA THR A 29 -0.66 2.78 0.17
C THR A 29 0.79 3.06 -0.17
N GLY A 30 1.71 2.13 0.16
CA GLY A 30 3.15 2.30 -0.05
C GLY A 30 3.80 3.09 1.08
N PHE A 31 3.36 2.87 2.32
CA PHE A 31 4.00 3.45 3.48
C PHE A 31 5.45 2.96 3.60
N PRO A 32 6.42 3.84 3.94
CA PRO A 32 7.82 3.48 4.01
C PRO A 32 8.08 2.19 4.82
N LEU A 33 9.04 1.39 4.36
CA LEU A 33 9.48 0.12 4.94
C LEU A 33 8.57 -1.09 4.71
N LEU A 34 7.33 -0.92 4.24
CA LEU A 34 6.47 -2.05 3.89
C LEU A 34 6.67 -2.50 2.42
N SER A 35 6.18 -3.69 2.08
CA SER A 35 6.40 -4.30 0.77
C SER A 35 5.90 -3.45 -0.40
N GLY A 36 4.76 -2.76 -0.24
CA GLY A 36 4.20 -1.88 -1.25
C GLY A 36 5.03 -0.63 -1.54
N PHE A 37 5.82 -0.15 -0.58
CA PHE A 37 6.76 0.93 -0.78
C PHE A 37 7.80 0.56 -1.84
N TYR A 38 8.50 -0.57 -1.66
CA TYR A 38 9.55 -1.00 -2.59
C TYR A 38 9.04 -1.22 -4.01
N SER A 39 7.85 -1.80 -4.17
CA SER A 39 7.29 -2.09 -5.50
C SER A 39 6.79 -0.84 -6.22
N LYS A 40 6.05 0.04 -5.52
CA LYS A 40 5.49 1.26 -6.13
C LYS A 40 6.57 2.27 -6.51
N ASP A 41 7.52 2.50 -5.60
CA ASP A 41 8.60 3.44 -5.87
C ASP A 41 9.46 2.97 -7.03
N ALA A 42 9.81 1.67 -7.09
CA ALA A 42 10.54 1.12 -8.22
C ALA A 42 9.83 1.36 -9.56
N ILE A 43 8.50 1.17 -9.63
CA ILE A 43 7.74 1.43 -10.87
C ILE A 43 7.84 2.90 -11.29
N ILE A 44 7.70 3.83 -10.35
CA ILE A 44 7.76 5.28 -10.63
C ILE A 44 9.18 5.68 -11.02
N GLU A 45 10.20 5.18 -10.32
CA GLU A 45 11.61 5.43 -10.61
C GLU A 45 12.01 4.94 -12.00
N TYR A 46 11.68 3.69 -12.35
CA TYR A 46 11.97 3.15 -13.67
C TYR A 46 11.19 3.84 -14.79
N ALA A 47 9.96 4.28 -14.53
CA ALA A 47 9.20 5.08 -15.48
C ALA A 47 9.89 6.42 -15.75
N TYR A 48 10.44 7.06 -14.72
CA TYR A 48 11.21 8.30 -14.87
C TYR A 48 12.52 8.10 -15.63
N LEU A 49 13.29 7.08 -15.26
CA LEU A 49 14.58 6.75 -15.88
C LEU A 49 14.47 6.41 -17.37
N ARG A 50 13.29 6.03 -17.83
CA ARG A 50 13.04 5.83 -19.27
C ARG A 50 13.24 7.09 -20.10
N GLY A 51 13.13 8.29 -19.53
CA GLY A 51 13.48 9.57 -20.13
C GLY A 51 12.69 9.98 -21.38
N ASN A 52 11.55 9.35 -21.65
CA ASN A 52 10.69 9.69 -22.78
C ASN A 52 9.33 10.26 -22.30
N THR A 53 8.57 10.86 -23.21
CA THR A 53 7.26 11.47 -22.92
C THR A 53 6.30 10.49 -22.26
N ALA A 54 6.28 9.22 -22.69
CA ALA A 54 5.45 8.19 -22.10
C ALA A 54 5.88 7.86 -20.65
N GLY A 55 7.19 7.85 -20.36
CA GLY A 55 7.73 7.65 -19.03
C GLY A 55 7.31 8.79 -18.07
N TYR A 56 7.46 10.03 -18.47
CA TYR A 56 7.03 11.18 -17.68
C TYR A 56 5.51 11.18 -17.43
N TYR A 57 4.72 10.86 -18.43
CA TYR A 57 3.27 10.68 -18.26
C TYR A 57 2.95 9.57 -17.23
N ALA A 58 3.65 8.43 -17.31
CA ALA A 58 3.48 7.33 -16.37
C ALA A 58 3.83 7.73 -14.93
N VAL A 59 4.88 8.53 -14.72
CA VAL A 59 5.25 9.10 -13.41
C VAL A 59 4.12 9.94 -12.85
N VAL A 60 3.58 10.89 -13.61
CA VAL A 60 2.52 11.79 -13.15
C VAL A 60 1.26 10.99 -12.78
N VAL A 61 0.84 10.08 -13.66
CA VAL A 61 -0.34 9.23 -13.40
C VAL A 61 -0.09 8.30 -12.22
N GLY A 62 1.12 7.74 -12.09
CA GLY A 62 1.50 6.87 -10.98
C GLY A 62 1.44 7.57 -9.62
N ILE A 63 1.99 8.78 -9.51
CA ILE A 63 1.93 9.59 -8.29
C ILE A 63 0.49 9.97 -7.95
N PHE A 64 -0.28 10.42 -8.94
CA PHE A 64 -1.69 10.76 -8.74
C PHE A 64 -2.53 9.56 -8.27
N THR A 65 -2.30 8.39 -8.87
CA THR A 65 -2.94 7.14 -8.48
C THR A 65 -2.55 6.73 -7.05
N ALA A 66 -1.28 6.90 -6.66
CA ALA A 66 -0.82 6.62 -5.31
C ALA A 66 -1.52 7.53 -4.28
N LEU A 67 -1.67 8.82 -4.58
CA LEU A 67 -2.42 9.77 -3.75
C LEU A 67 -3.88 9.34 -3.57
N LEU A 68 -4.59 9.08 -4.67
CA LEU A 68 -6.00 8.66 -4.63
C LEU A 68 -6.17 7.33 -3.87
N THR A 69 -5.27 6.38 -4.11
CA THR A 69 -5.26 5.10 -3.40
C THR A 69 -5.14 5.32 -1.89
N SER A 70 -4.24 6.19 -1.47
CA SER A 70 -4.06 6.50 -0.05
C SER A 70 -5.32 7.15 0.54
N ILE A 71 -5.89 8.14 -0.13
CA ILE A 71 -7.08 8.84 0.34
C ILE A 71 -8.26 7.88 0.53
N TYR A 72 -8.60 7.07 -0.48
CA TYR A 72 -9.78 6.20 -0.34
C TYR A 72 -9.55 5.08 0.68
N SER A 73 -8.34 4.56 0.80
CA SER A 73 -8.03 3.49 1.74
C SER A 73 -8.11 3.97 3.19
N TRP A 74 -7.53 5.13 3.49
CA TRP A 74 -7.62 5.73 4.82
C TRP A 74 -9.03 6.19 5.16
N ARG A 75 -9.77 6.75 4.21
CA ARG A 75 -11.19 7.08 4.41
C ARG A 75 -12.00 5.85 4.80
N LEU A 76 -11.75 4.70 4.16
CA LEU A 76 -12.38 3.44 4.51
C LEU A 76 -12.07 3.06 5.97
N ILE A 77 -10.80 3.13 6.39
CA ILE A 77 -10.40 2.83 7.78
C ILE A 77 -11.09 3.76 8.76
N PHE A 78 -11.04 5.07 8.52
CA PHE A 78 -11.61 6.05 9.45
C PHE A 78 -13.12 5.91 9.59
N LYS A 79 -13.85 5.80 8.49
CA LYS A 79 -15.30 5.67 8.52
C LYS A 79 -15.79 4.32 9.06
N THR A 80 -15.07 3.23 8.78
CA THR A 80 -15.49 1.90 9.24
C THR A 80 -15.13 1.66 10.71
N PHE A 81 -13.89 1.98 11.09
CA PHE A 81 -13.40 1.58 12.41
C PHE A 81 -13.46 2.68 13.46
N HIS A 82 -13.20 3.96 13.09
CA HIS A 82 -13.03 5.05 14.05
C HIS A 82 -14.21 6.03 14.15
N GLY A 83 -15.09 6.09 13.13
CA GLY A 83 -16.26 6.97 13.15
C GLY A 83 -17.27 6.59 14.24
N ASP A 84 -18.26 7.45 14.42
CA ASP A 84 -19.39 7.15 15.30
C ASP A 84 -20.30 6.09 14.67
N TYR A 85 -20.76 5.16 15.50
CA TYR A 85 -21.66 4.12 15.05
C TYR A 85 -23.05 4.72 14.75
N ASN A 86 -23.46 4.70 13.50
CA ASN A 86 -24.68 5.35 13.03
C ASN A 86 -25.78 4.37 12.56
N ASN A 87 -25.66 3.10 12.91
CA ASN A 87 -26.65 2.10 12.49
C ASN A 87 -27.60 1.69 13.62
N ASN A 88 -28.84 2.19 13.57
CA ASN A 88 -29.88 1.86 14.55
C ASN A 88 -30.46 0.43 14.40
N LYS A 89 -30.17 -0.25 13.29
CA LYS A 89 -30.69 -1.59 12.96
C LYS A 89 -29.84 -2.73 13.51
N LEU A 90 -28.53 -2.51 13.61
CA LEU A 90 -27.58 -3.53 14.10
C LEU A 90 -27.04 -3.09 15.46
N LYS A 91 -27.20 -3.92 16.46
CA LYS A 91 -26.61 -3.68 17.78
C LYS A 91 -25.11 -3.99 17.71
N ILE A 92 -24.26 -3.02 18.02
CA ILE A 92 -22.78 -3.20 18.13
C ILE A 92 -22.44 -4.40 19.03
N ASP A 93 -23.26 -4.66 20.04
CA ASP A 93 -23.02 -5.75 21.03
C ASP A 93 -23.13 -7.15 20.43
N THR A 94 -23.75 -7.32 19.28
CA THR A 94 -23.83 -8.61 18.58
C THR A 94 -22.61 -8.88 17.69
N MET A 95 -21.73 -7.89 17.49
CA MET A 95 -20.53 -8.06 16.69
C MET A 95 -19.45 -8.77 17.50
N HIS A 96 -18.83 -9.75 16.90
CA HIS A 96 -17.71 -10.53 17.45
C HIS A 96 -16.64 -10.74 16.39
N GLU A 97 -15.43 -10.99 16.83
CA GLU A 97 -14.26 -11.17 15.97
C GLU A 97 -14.46 -12.37 15.04
N SER A 98 -13.82 -12.29 13.88
CA SER A 98 -13.85 -13.35 12.89
C SER A 98 -13.24 -14.65 13.43
N PRO A 99 -13.74 -15.83 13.03
CA PRO A 99 -13.17 -17.09 13.48
C PRO A 99 -11.72 -17.25 13.02
N LEU A 100 -10.93 -18.03 13.76
CA LEU A 100 -9.50 -18.24 13.51
C LEU A 100 -9.19 -18.69 12.07
N VAL A 101 -10.09 -19.47 11.47
CA VAL A 101 -9.94 -19.94 10.08
C VAL A 101 -9.83 -18.78 9.09
N MET A 102 -10.48 -17.65 9.38
CA MET A 102 -10.39 -16.43 8.56
C MET A 102 -9.21 -15.54 8.96
N LEU A 103 -8.87 -15.50 10.25
CA LEU A 103 -7.77 -14.67 10.76
C LEU A 103 -6.39 -15.22 10.36
N ILE A 104 -6.20 -16.55 10.35
CA ILE A 104 -4.89 -17.15 10.03
C ILE A 104 -4.38 -16.72 8.64
N PRO A 105 -5.13 -16.83 7.53
CA PRO A 105 -4.69 -16.32 6.23
C PRO A 105 -4.34 -14.83 6.24
N LEU A 106 -5.14 -14.00 6.93
CA LEU A 106 -4.90 -12.57 7.03
C LEU A 106 -3.61 -12.27 7.80
N ILE A 107 -3.30 -13.01 8.86
CA ILE A 107 -2.04 -12.87 9.61
C ILE A 107 -0.84 -13.24 8.71
N VAL A 108 -0.93 -14.33 7.96
CA VAL A 108 0.14 -14.73 7.03
C VAL A 108 0.37 -13.64 5.97
N LEU A 109 -0.71 -13.08 5.41
CA LEU A 109 -0.61 -11.96 4.46
C LEU A 109 -0.03 -10.70 5.10
N ALA A 110 -0.40 -10.37 6.33
CA ALA A 110 0.15 -9.24 7.06
C ALA A 110 1.65 -9.39 7.34
N ILE A 111 2.12 -10.59 7.69
CA ILE A 111 3.54 -10.89 7.84
C ILE A 111 4.26 -10.67 6.50
N GLY A 112 3.71 -11.18 5.40
CA GLY A 112 4.25 -10.93 4.06
C GLY A 112 4.28 -9.44 3.70
N ALA A 113 3.23 -8.70 4.03
CA ALA A 113 3.14 -7.27 3.77
C ALA A 113 4.22 -6.45 4.51
N VAL A 114 4.63 -6.89 5.69
CA VAL A 114 5.68 -6.23 6.48
C VAL A 114 7.08 -6.66 6.02
N PHE A 115 7.30 -7.94 5.82
CA PHE A 115 8.66 -8.47 5.68
C PHE A 115 9.08 -8.79 4.24
N ALA A 116 8.14 -9.19 3.35
CA ALA A 116 8.51 -9.68 2.03
C ALA A 116 9.25 -8.63 1.19
N GLY A 117 8.85 -7.36 1.26
CA GLY A 117 9.52 -6.28 0.55
C GLY A 117 11.00 -6.14 0.94
N TYR A 118 11.28 -6.22 2.23
CA TYR A 118 12.64 -6.12 2.73
C TYR A 118 13.51 -7.32 2.31
N PHE A 119 13.01 -8.54 2.46
CA PHE A 119 13.79 -9.75 2.15
C PHE A 119 13.96 -10.00 0.65
N PHE A 120 12.95 -9.66 -0.14
CA PHE A 120 12.94 -10.02 -1.56
C PHE A 120 13.29 -8.89 -2.52
N LYS A 121 13.38 -7.62 -2.05
CA LYS A 121 13.71 -6.48 -2.94
C LYS A 121 14.99 -6.70 -3.75
N GLU A 122 16.05 -7.17 -3.10
CA GLU A 122 17.34 -7.42 -3.76
C GLU A 122 17.25 -8.54 -4.79
N LEU A 123 16.42 -9.56 -4.54
CA LEU A 123 16.23 -10.68 -5.44
C LEU A 123 15.50 -10.26 -6.74
N PHE A 124 14.49 -9.40 -6.63
CA PHE A 124 13.65 -9.03 -7.76
C PHE A 124 14.07 -7.72 -8.44
N ILE A 125 14.60 -6.76 -7.67
CA ILE A 125 14.86 -5.39 -8.12
C ILE A 125 16.36 -5.06 -8.06
N GLY A 126 17.16 -5.79 -7.26
CA GLY A 126 18.59 -5.57 -7.07
C GLY A 126 19.40 -5.84 -8.34
N HIS A 127 20.30 -4.92 -8.69
CA HIS A 127 21.06 -4.98 -9.95
C HIS A 127 21.97 -6.23 -10.13
N SER A 128 22.48 -6.80 -9.06
CA SER A 128 23.38 -7.97 -9.13
C SER A 128 22.65 -9.30 -8.92
N SER A 129 21.67 -9.34 -8.04
CA SER A 129 20.97 -10.58 -7.68
C SER A 129 19.79 -10.88 -8.62
N SER A 130 19.15 -9.86 -9.18
CA SER A 130 18.03 -10.03 -10.10
C SER A 130 18.43 -10.71 -11.40
N ASN A 131 19.64 -10.45 -11.92
CA ASN A 131 20.14 -11.12 -13.13
C ASN A 131 20.26 -12.64 -12.94
N ASN A 132 20.67 -13.08 -11.75
CA ASN A 132 20.77 -14.52 -11.42
C ASN A 132 19.41 -15.16 -11.21
N PHE A 133 18.43 -14.41 -10.66
CA PHE A 133 17.07 -14.92 -10.44
C PHE A 133 16.30 -15.05 -11.75
N TRP A 134 16.35 -14.03 -12.60
CA TRP A 134 15.62 -14.02 -13.87
C TRP A 134 16.29 -14.85 -14.95
N ILE A 135 17.59 -15.16 -14.80
CA ILE A 135 18.45 -15.90 -15.76
C ILE A 135 18.24 -15.28 -17.16
N ASP A 136 17.80 -16.04 -18.14
CA ASP A 136 17.49 -15.56 -19.49
C ASP A 136 16.00 -15.26 -19.73
N SER A 137 15.17 -15.29 -18.69
CA SER A 137 13.72 -15.08 -18.83
C SER A 137 13.39 -13.61 -19.21
N ILE A 138 14.22 -12.66 -18.78
CA ILE A 138 14.11 -11.25 -19.14
C ILE A 138 15.39 -10.83 -19.84
N LYS A 139 15.30 -10.52 -21.14
CA LYS A 139 16.43 -9.98 -21.92
C LYS A 139 16.39 -8.47 -21.94
N PHE A 140 17.37 -7.83 -21.33
CA PHE A 140 17.57 -6.40 -21.45
C PHE A 140 18.26 -6.10 -22.79
N LEU A 141 17.58 -5.41 -23.70
CA LEU A 141 18.10 -5.05 -25.02
C LEU A 141 19.17 -3.95 -24.98
N SER A 142 19.24 -3.21 -23.90
CA SER A 142 20.28 -2.20 -23.63
C SER A 142 20.66 -2.28 -22.14
N PRO A 143 21.94 -2.03 -21.79
CA PRO A 143 22.27 -1.85 -20.38
C PRO A 143 21.42 -0.72 -19.84
N LEU A 144 20.62 -1.03 -18.80
CA LEU A 144 19.93 0.00 -18.03
C LEU A 144 21.00 0.97 -17.54
N SER A 145 20.91 2.22 -17.96
CA SER A 145 21.75 3.27 -17.39
C SER A 145 21.49 3.27 -15.88
N LEU A 146 22.57 3.08 -15.12
CA LEU A 146 22.54 3.05 -13.66
C LEU A 146 22.36 4.47 -13.08
N ASP A 147 21.72 5.37 -13.83
CA ASP A 147 21.40 6.71 -13.36
C ASP A 147 20.40 6.57 -12.22
N HIS A 148 20.80 7.03 -11.06
CA HIS A 148 19.90 7.11 -9.92
C HIS A 148 18.87 8.21 -10.21
N PRO A 149 17.59 7.95 -9.99
CA PRO A 149 16.57 8.98 -10.10
C PRO A 149 16.89 10.13 -9.11
N PRO A 150 16.49 11.36 -9.44
CA PRO A 150 16.72 12.48 -8.54
C PRO A 150 15.99 12.25 -7.20
N LEU A 151 16.61 12.62 -6.09
CA LEU A 151 16.12 12.41 -4.73
C LEU A 151 14.68 12.87 -4.52
N TRP A 152 14.24 13.91 -5.22
CA TRP A 152 12.87 14.40 -5.08
C TRP A 152 11.82 13.38 -5.56
N ILE A 153 12.09 12.53 -6.54
CA ILE A 153 11.17 11.46 -6.95
C ILE A 153 11.06 10.39 -5.89
N ILE A 154 12.20 10.00 -5.31
CA ILE A 154 12.25 8.97 -4.25
C ILE A 154 11.44 9.39 -3.01
N TYR A 155 11.53 10.65 -2.60
CA TYR A 155 10.84 11.13 -1.41
C TYR A 155 9.44 11.68 -1.64
N PHE A 156 9.10 12.08 -2.86
CA PHE A 156 7.83 12.75 -3.16
C PHE A 156 6.63 11.83 -2.96
N THR A 157 6.70 10.59 -3.44
CA THR A 157 5.62 9.60 -3.31
C THR A 157 5.32 9.26 -1.85
N PRO A 158 6.29 8.84 -1.01
CA PRO A 158 6.03 8.55 0.40
C PRO A 158 5.56 9.79 1.19
N VAL A 159 6.05 10.97 0.90
CA VAL A 159 5.60 12.21 1.55
C VAL A 159 4.13 12.48 1.25
N ILE A 160 3.70 12.37 -0.01
CA ILE A 160 2.30 12.55 -0.41
C ILE A 160 1.40 11.50 0.27
N VAL A 161 1.83 10.25 0.32
CA VAL A 161 1.08 9.18 0.99
C VAL A 161 0.88 9.49 2.47
N VAL A 162 1.93 9.91 3.17
CA VAL A 162 1.83 10.26 4.60
C VAL A 162 0.94 11.48 4.82
N LEU A 163 1.06 12.52 3.99
CA LEU A 163 0.24 13.73 4.09
C LEU A 163 -1.24 13.49 3.75
N SER A 164 -1.55 12.48 2.96
CA SER A 164 -2.94 12.12 2.63
C SER A 164 -3.70 11.51 3.81
N ILE A 165 -3.01 10.98 4.84
CA ILE A 165 -3.64 10.36 6.01
C ILE A 165 -4.51 11.36 6.77
N PRO A 166 -3.99 12.50 7.27
CA PRO A 166 -4.81 13.49 7.97
C PRO A 166 -5.89 14.09 7.05
N PHE A 167 -5.61 14.26 5.76
CA PHE A 167 -6.59 14.75 4.80
C PHE A 167 -7.79 13.80 4.67
N SER A 168 -7.55 12.49 4.64
CA SER A 168 -8.61 11.48 4.59
C SER A 168 -9.51 11.44 5.82
N HIS A 169 -9.02 11.93 6.97
CA HIS A 169 -9.81 11.99 8.19
C HIS A 169 -10.91 13.05 8.14
N TYR A 170 -10.68 14.14 7.37
CA TYR A 170 -11.64 15.23 7.21
C TYR A 170 -12.68 15.00 6.11
N LEU A 171 -12.46 14.02 5.22
CA LEU A 171 -13.37 13.62 4.15
C LEU A 171 -14.36 12.52 4.60
#